data_1107d15fdabad8edc44afef70a09127b
#
_entry.id   1107d15fdabad8edc44afef70a09127b
#
_cell.length_a   1.000
_cell.length_b   1.000
_cell.length_c   1.000
_cell.angle_alpha   90.00
_cell.angle_beta   90.00
_cell.angle_gamma   90.00
#
_symmetry.space_group_name_H-M   'P 1'
#
loop_
_entity.id
_entity.type
_entity.pdbx_description
1 polymer ?
#
loop_
_entity_poly.entity_id
_entity_poly.type
_entity_poly.pdbx_seq_one_letter_code
_entity_poly.pdbx_strand_id
1 'polypeptide(L)'
;MQKALGAARKTPALRIFLAVLALAAASLAVAGPAQATPPGGLASTTPEVETPTETGPPGKALLVNGRAIPPVNAPPAVKQVIAAANQIRSKPYIWGGGHARWNDRGYDCSGAVSFALHGGGFLTSPLPSGPMESWGSAGRGRWITVYANGGHAYAVIAGLRWDTAGNTSGTGPRWHKSTRAAASGVFIARHPAGY
;
A
#
# COMPACT_ATOMS: atom_id res chain seq x y z
N MET A 1 49.76 18.16 -35.96
CA MET A 1 50.03 17.00 -36.83
C MET A 1 49.43 15.76 -36.16
N GLN A 2 48.71 15.08 -36.92
CA GLN A 2 48.17 13.73 -36.95
C GLN A 2 46.84 13.48 -36.29
N LYS A 3 45.97 13.24 -37.23
CA LYS A 3 44.68 12.56 -37.31
C LYS A 3 44.82 11.08 -36.92
N ALA A 4 43.81 10.54 -36.25
CA ALA A 4 43.37 9.16 -36.44
C ALA A 4 41.87 9.05 -36.17
N LEU A 5 41.26 8.77 -37.17
CA LEU A 5 40.06 8.08 -37.57
C LEU A 5 39.94 6.69 -36.96
N GLY A 6 38.71 6.27 -36.76
CA GLY A 6 38.37 4.84 -36.75
C GLY A 6 37.29 4.49 -35.71
N ALA A 7 36.22 4.17 -36.07
CA ALA A 7 35.45 3.15 -36.66
C ALA A 7 34.12 2.94 -35.94
N ALA A 8 33.04 3.21 -36.64
CA ALA A 8 31.69 2.82 -36.28
C ALA A 8 31.53 1.30 -36.30
N ARG A 9 31.03 0.69 -35.21
CA ARG A 9 30.59 -0.70 -35.18
C ARG A 9 29.07 -0.75 -35.36
N LYS A 10 28.66 -1.35 -36.46
CA LYS A 10 27.29 -1.69 -36.81
C LYS A 10 26.81 -2.84 -35.91
N THR A 11 25.66 -2.70 -35.28
CA THR A 11 24.94 -3.78 -34.61
C THR A 11 24.02 -4.50 -35.58
N PRO A 12 23.95 -5.85 -35.58
CA PRO A 12 23.00 -6.57 -36.43
C PRO A 12 21.62 -6.65 -35.77
N ALA A 13 20.59 -6.41 -36.58
CA ALA A 13 19.19 -6.56 -36.26
C ALA A 13 18.84 -8.05 -36.03
N LEU A 14 18.28 -8.35 -34.88
CA LEU A 14 17.72 -9.67 -34.56
C LEU A 14 16.26 -9.74 -35.03
N ARG A 15 15.99 -10.59 -36.01
CA ARG A 15 14.66 -10.87 -36.57
C ARG A 15 13.86 -11.74 -35.60
N ILE A 16 12.71 -11.25 -35.18
CA ILE A 16 11.72 -11.99 -34.36
C ILE A 16 10.87 -12.82 -35.30
N PHE A 17 10.88 -14.15 -35.13
CA PHE A 17 9.94 -15.09 -35.76
C PHE A 17 8.63 -15.12 -34.97
N LEU A 18 7.51 -14.74 -35.63
CA LEU A 18 6.17 -15.01 -35.16
C LEU A 18 5.83 -16.49 -35.45
N ALA A 19 5.54 -17.27 -34.43
CA ALA A 19 4.82 -18.54 -34.57
C ALA A 19 3.42 -18.38 -34.03
N VAL A 20 2.44 -18.39 -34.92
CA VAL A 20 1.01 -18.45 -34.62
C VAL A 20 0.64 -19.93 -34.47
N LEU A 21 0.18 -20.34 -33.29
CA LEU A 21 -0.41 -21.66 -33.09
C LEU A 21 -1.88 -21.49 -32.73
N ALA A 22 -2.77 -21.82 -33.68
CA ALA A 22 -4.20 -21.89 -33.49
C ALA A 22 -4.56 -23.27 -32.88
N LEU A 23 -5.20 -23.28 -31.71
CA LEU A 23 -5.77 -24.52 -31.15
C LEU A 23 -7.28 -24.33 -31.06
N ALA A 24 -7.99 -25.14 -31.86
CA ALA A 24 -9.45 -25.27 -31.82
C ALA A 24 -9.82 -26.18 -30.62
N ALA A 25 -10.66 -25.70 -29.72
CA ALA A 25 -11.25 -26.51 -28.66
C ALA A 25 -12.73 -26.86 -29.01
N ALA A 26 -12.99 -28.14 -29.18
CA ALA A 26 -14.32 -28.71 -29.38
C ALA A 26 -15.04 -28.79 -28.02
N SER A 27 -16.25 -28.23 -27.95
CA SER A 27 -17.13 -28.31 -26.79
C SER A 27 -17.92 -29.62 -26.83
N LEU A 28 -17.71 -30.52 -25.86
CA LEU A 28 -18.62 -31.63 -25.58
C LEU A 28 -19.54 -31.22 -24.42
N ALA A 29 -20.83 -31.13 -24.72
CA ALA A 29 -21.89 -31.03 -23.72
C ALA A 29 -22.19 -32.44 -23.18
N VAL A 30 -21.96 -32.64 -21.86
CA VAL A 30 -22.43 -33.83 -21.15
C VAL A 30 -23.63 -33.45 -20.30
N ALA A 31 -24.78 -34.03 -20.66
CA ALA A 31 -25.99 -33.96 -19.83
C ALA A 31 -25.82 -34.91 -18.63
N GLY A 32 -25.81 -34.39 -17.41
CA GLY A 32 -25.81 -35.16 -16.17
C GLY A 32 -27.25 -35.50 -15.71
N PRO A 33 -27.48 -36.66 -15.05
CA PRO A 33 -28.80 -37.08 -14.59
C PRO A 33 -29.28 -36.27 -13.37
N ALA A 34 -30.56 -36.01 -13.33
CA ALA A 34 -31.27 -35.40 -12.22
C ALA A 34 -31.13 -36.28 -10.95
N GLN A 35 -30.60 -35.72 -9.88
CA GLN A 35 -30.56 -36.37 -8.56
C GLN A 35 -31.75 -35.91 -7.70
N ALA A 36 -32.47 -36.89 -7.20
CA ALA A 36 -33.57 -36.73 -6.27
C ALA A 36 -33.07 -36.26 -4.91
N THR A 37 -33.75 -35.29 -4.32
CA THR A 37 -33.50 -34.76 -2.99
C THR A 37 -33.96 -35.77 -1.91
N PRO A 38 -33.12 -36.21 -0.97
CA PRO A 38 -33.60 -36.91 0.22
C PRO A 38 -34.08 -35.90 1.28
N PRO A 39 -35.13 -36.17 2.02
CA PRO A 39 -35.59 -35.32 3.13
C PRO A 39 -34.82 -35.64 4.40
N GLY A 40 -34.40 -34.59 5.11
CA GLY A 40 -34.02 -34.65 6.52
C GLY A 40 -32.56 -34.95 6.81
N GLY A 41 -31.70 -33.92 6.77
CA GLY A 41 -30.40 -33.90 7.41
C GLY A 41 -30.35 -32.69 8.34
N LEU A 42 -30.12 -32.94 9.63
CA LEU A 42 -29.89 -31.94 10.67
C LEU A 42 -28.76 -31.01 10.20
N ALA A 43 -29.06 -29.72 10.12
CA ALA A 43 -28.06 -28.69 9.88
C ALA A 43 -27.02 -28.73 11.00
N SER A 44 -25.86 -29.29 10.71
CA SER A 44 -24.68 -29.17 11.54
C SER A 44 -24.18 -27.73 11.38
N THR A 45 -24.68 -26.83 12.21
CA THR A 45 -24.10 -25.51 12.39
C THR A 45 -22.77 -25.68 13.09
N THR A 46 -21.72 -25.89 12.30
CA THR A 46 -20.36 -25.62 12.78
C THR A 46 -20.33 -24.12 13.09
N PRO A 47 -20.06 -23.69 14.33
CA PRO A 47 -19.89 -22.26 14.57
C PRO A 47 -18.67 -21.82 13.78
N GLU A 48 -18.91 -21.05 12.72
CA GLU A 48 -17.88 -20.26 12.06
C GLU A 48 -17.35 -19.32 13.15
N VAL A 49 -16.12 -19.57 13.60
CA VAL A 49 -15.41 -18.69 14.52
C VAL A 49 -15.16 -17.42 13.74
N GLU A 50 -16.13 -16.50 13.75
CA GLU A 50 -15.93 -15.13 13.33
C GLU A 50 -14.82 -14.55 14.21
N THR A 51 -13.62 -14.50 13.68
CA THR A 51 -12.56 -13.70 14.28
C THR A 51 -13.10 -12.27 14.33
N PRO A 52 -13.27 -11.64 15.50
CA PRO A 52 -13.80 -10.30 15.60
C PRO A 52 -12.95 -9.38 14.74
N THR A 53 -13.46 -8.92 13.62
CA THR A 53 -12.82 -7.88 12.84
C THR A 53 -12.93 -6.61 13.66
N GLU A 54 -11.89 -6.29 14.44
CA GLU A 54 -11.81 -5.06 15.22
C GLU A 54 -12.00 -3.88 14.26
N THR A 55 -13.19 -3.27 14.32
CA THR A 55 -13.51 -2.07 13.53
C THR A 55 -13.88 -0.93 14.46
N GLY A 56 -13.34 0.25 14.16
CA GLY A 56 -13.64 1.47 14.90
C GLY A 56 -14.97 2.10 14.47
N PRO A 57 -15.42 3.18 15.16
CA PRO A 57 -16.63 3.90 14.83
C PRO A 57 -16.59 4.48 13.40
N PRO A 58 -17.76 4.87 12.82
CA PRO A 58 -17.80 5.46 11.50
C PRO A 58 -16.95 6.73 11.37
N GLY A 59 -16.23 6.84 10.25
CA GLY A 59 -15.57 8.08 9.82
C GLY A 59 -14.14 8.31 10.32
N LYS A 60 -13.73 7.76 11.48
CA LYS A 60 -12.36 7.93 12.00
C LYS A 60 -11.80 6.65 12.58
N ALA A 61 -10.50 6.44 12.37
CA ALA A 61 -9.78 5.35 13.03
C ALA A 61 -9.61 5.63 14.53
N LEU A 62 -9.66 4.56 15.33
CA LEU A 62 -9.30 4.60 16.75
C LEU A 62 -7.82 4.25 16.92
N LEU A 63 -7.17 4.88 17.90
CA LEU A 63 -5.82 4.51 18.32
C LEU A 63 -5.90 3.78 19.67
N VAL A 64 -5.62 2.47 19.66
CA VAL A 64 -5.65 1.60 20.84
C VAL A 64 -4.29 0.93 20.99
N ASN A 65 -3.61 1.14 22.11
CA ASN A 65 -2.30 0.54 22.41
C ASN A 65 -1.28 0.68 21.24
N GLY A 66 -1.24 1.87 20.62
CA GLY A 66 -0.34 2.15 19.50
C GLY A 66 -0.73 1.50 18.16
N ARG A 67 -1.89 0.84 18.10
CA ARG A 67 -2.45 0.23 16.89
C ARG A 67 -3.65 1.05 16.39
N ALA A 68 -3.71 1.34 15.11
CA ALA A 68 -4.88 1.95 14.51
C ALA A 68 -5.94 0.89 14.18
N ILE A 69 -7.16 1.14 14.62
CA ILE A 69 -8.35 0.34 14.30
C ILE A 69 -9.12 1.07 13.21
N PRO A 70 -9.31 0.49 12.02
CA PRO A 70 -9.98 1.17 10.92
C PRO A 70 -11.46 1.42 11.24
N PRO A 71 -12.06 2.52 10.74
CA PRO A 71 -13.49 2.73 10.89
C PRO A 71 -14.29 1.70 10.10
N VAL A 72 -15.46 1.33 10.61
CA VAL A 72 -16.32 0.28 10.00
C VAL A 72 -16.64 0.59 8.53
N ASN A 73 -16.88 1.87 8.21
CA ASN A 73 -17.26 2.35 6.87
C ASN A 73 -16.04 2.74 5.98
N ALA A 74 -14.80 2.46 6.41
CA ALA A 74 -13.65 2.71 5.56
C ALA A 74 -13.66 1.77 4.34
N PRO A 75 -13.31 2.28 3.15
CA PRO A 75 -13.11 1.45 1.97
C PRO A 75 -12.07 0.33 2.22
N PRO A 76 -12.18 -0.82 1.55
CA PRO A 76 -11.24 -1.94 1.72
C PRO A 76 -9.78 -1.52 1.58
N ALA A 77 -9.43 -0.72 0.58
CA ALA A 77 -8.06 -0.23 0.38
C ALA A 77 -7.54 0.60 1.57
N VAL A 78 -8.38 1.44 2.19
CA VAL A 78 -8.02 2.21 3.39
C VAL A 78 -7.77 1.29 4.59
N LYS A 79 -8.60 0.25 4.76
CA LYS A 79 -8.39 -0.77 5.80
C LYS A 79 -7.07 -1.52 5.59
N GLN A 80 -6.72 -1.82 4.34
CA GLN A 80 -5.45 -2.46 3.97
C GLN A 80 -4.24 -1.54 4.23
N VAL A 81 -4.34 -0.23 3.93
CA VAL A 81 -3.30 0.76 4.29
C VAL A 81 -3.06 0.77 5.79
N ILE A 82 -4.13 0.81 6.61
CA ILE A 82 -4.03 0.79 8.07
C ILE A 82 -3.43 -0.54 8.55
N ALA A 83 -3.83 -1.66 7.98
CA ALA A 83 -3.29 -2.97 8.32
C ALA A 83 -1.78 -3.06 8.04
N ALA A 84 -1.33 -2.59 6.87
CA ALA A 84 0.08 -2.53 6.52
C ALA A 84 0.88 -1.62 7.46
N ALA A 85 0.42 -0.41 7.72
CA ALA A 85 1.05 0.50 8.67
C ALA A 85 1.18 -0.14 10.07
N ASN A 86 0.15 -0.84 10.51
CA ASN A 86 0.19 -1.57 11.78
C ASN A 86 1.27 -2.67 11.86
N GLN A 87 1.65 -3.28 10.73
CA GLN A 87 2.70 -4.32 10.70
C GLN A 87 4.06 -3.74 11.07
N ILE A 88 4.35 -2.50 10.68
CA ILE A 88 5.66 -1.88 10.86
C ILE A 88 5.70 -0.82 11.98
N ARG A 89 4.60 -0.63 12.74
CA ARG A 89 4.46 0.42 13.77
C ARG A 89 5.44 0.35 14.93
N SER A 90 6.15 -0.77 15.09
CA SER A 90 7.17 -0.98 16.12
C SER A 90 8.58 -1.06 15.57
N LYS A 91 8.74 -0.93 14.26
CA LYS A 91 10.07 -0.94 13.62
C LYS A 91 10.85 0.33 13.97
N PRO A 92 12.19 0.26 14.04
CA PRO A 92 13.03 1.44 14.28
C PRO A 92 13.09 2.33 13.03
N TYR A 93 13.55 3.58 13.24
CA TYR A 93 13.96 4.44 12.15
C TYR A 93 15.32 3.97 11.61
N ILE A 94 15.38 3.79 10.30
CA ILE A 94 16.63 3.55 9.56
C ILE A 94 16.60 4.45 8.33
N TRP A 95 17.59 5.30 8.16
CA TRP A 95 17.73 6.15 6.97
C TRP A 95 17.78 5.28 5.69
N GLY A 96 16.96 5.60 4.68
CA GLY A 96 16.81 4.81 3.46
C GLY A 96 16.05 3.50 3.64
N GLY A 97 15.57 3.21 4.85
CA GLY A 97 14.80 2.00 5.14
C GLY A 97 13.44 1.98 4.45
N GLY A 98 13.06 0.83 3.89
CA GLY A 98 11.83 0.63 3.15
C GLY A 98 11.91 1.03 1.67
N HIS A 99 13.08 1.45 1.14
CA HIS A 99 13.25 1.85 -0.25
C HIS A 99 13.82 0.76 -1.15
N ALA A 100 14.74 -0.07 -0.63
CA ALA A 100 15.32 -1.18 -1.39
C ALA A 100 14.41 -2.43 -1.42
N ARG A 101 13.56 -2.57 -0.43
CA ARG A 101 12.60 -3.70 -0.28
C ARG A 101 11.42 -3.28 0.60
N TRP A 102 10.27 -3.89 0.37
CA TRP A 102 9.09 -3.63 1.19
C TRP A 102 9.30 -4.09 2.64
N ASN A 103 9.70 -5.34 2.85
CA ASN A 103 9.98 -5.87 4.19
C ASN A 103 11.42 -5.55 4.60
N ASP A 104 11.58 -4.55 5.46
CA ASP A 104 12.88 -4.09 5.93
C ASP A 104 12.99 -4.15 7.46
N ARG A 105 14.22 -4.01 7.96
CA ARG A 105 14.52 -4.01 9.41
C ARG A 105 14.03 -2.74 10.09
N GLY A 106 13.95 -1.64 9.38
CA GLY A 106 13.44 -0.35 9.82
C GLY A 106 13.05 0.50 8.63
N TYR A 107 12.45 1.65 8.89
CA TYR A 107 11.89 2.51 7.86
C TYR A 107 12.25 3.96 8.14
N ASP A 108 12.55 4.73 7.10
CA ASP A 108 12.54 6.18 7.16
C ASP A 108 11.11 6.73 6.96
N CYS A 109 10.98 8.05 6.93
CA CYS A 109 9.68 8.72 6.84
C CYS A 109 8.91 8.33 5.58
N SER A 110 9.53 8.44 4.42
CA SER A 110 8.91 8.14 3.11
C SER A 110 8.79 6.64 2.85
N GLY A 111 9.73 5.82 3.34
CA GLY A 111 9.64 4.37 3.29
C GLY A 111 8.46 3.84 4.10
N ALA A 112 8.19 4.40 5.29
CA ALA A 112 7.04 4.05 6.11
C ALA A 112 5.70 4.42 5.45
N VAL A 113 5.62 5.60 4.83
CA VAL A 113 4.44 6.03 4.07
C VAL A 113 4.25 5.14 2.84
N SER A 114 5.34 4.87 2.09
CA SER A 114 5.30 3.99 0.91
C SER A 114 4.82 2.59 1.26
N PHE A 115 5.31 2.00 2.34
CA PHE A 115 4.88 0.67 2.79
C PHE A 115 3.38 0.63 3.10
N ALA A 116 2.86 1.63 3.81
CA ALA A 116 1.44 1.72 4.11
C ALA A 116 0.60 1.83 2.82
N LEU A 117 0.97 2.73 1.90
CA LEU A 117 0.28 2.92 0.63
C LEU A 117 0.34 1.68 -0.28
N HIS A 118 1.47 0.98 -0.29
CA HIS A 118 1.63 -0.29 -1.01
C HIS A 118 0.64 -1.34 -0.51
N GLY A 119 0.45 -1.44 0.81
CA GLY A 119 -0.52 -2.37 1.38
C GLY A 119 -1.96 -2.13 0.92
N GLY A 120 -2.32 -0.91 0.57
CA GLY A 120 -3.61 -0.54 -0.03
C GLY A 120 -3.65 -0.60 -1.56
N GLY A 121 -2.56 -1.02 -2.21
CA GLY A 121 -2.46 -1.11 -3.66
C GLY A 121 -2.19 0.22 -4.37
N PHE A 122 -1.81 1.29 -3.66
CA PHE A 122 -1.60 2.62 -4.23
C PHE A 122 -0.17 2.85 -4.78
N LEU A 123 0.80 2.02 -4.38
CA LEU A 123 2.18 2.09 -4.86
C LEU A 123 2.69 0.70 -5.25
N THR A 124 3.36 0.63 -6.38
CA THR A 124 4.07 -0.58 -6.87
C THR A 124 5.57 -0.53 -6.54
N SER A 125 6.10 0.65 -6.26
CA SER A 125 7.47 0.88 -5.81
C SER A 125 7.53 1.98 -4.76
N PRO A 126 8.50 1.94 -3.81
CA PRO A 126 8.66 2.99 -2.81
C PRO A 126 9.01 4.33 -3.44
N LEU A 127 8.50 5.41 -2.86
CA LEU A 127 8.80 6.78 -3.27
C LEU A 127 9.56 7.52 -2.17
N PRO A 128 10.65 8.24 -2.49
CA PRO A 128 11.25 9.24 -1.61
C PRO A 128 10.29 10.42 -1.35
N SER A 129 10.54 11.21 -0.32
CA SER A 129 9.66 12.33 0.07
C SER A 129 9.49 13.39 -1.02
N GLY A 130 10.55 13.78 -1.73
CA GLY A 130 10.46 14.72 -2.85
C GLY A 130 9.50 14.27 -3.97
N PRO A 131 9.65 13.09 -4.57
CA PRO A 131 8.69 12.53 -5.52
C PRO A 131 7.25 12.43 -5.00
N MET A 132 7.03 12.25 -3.68
CA MET A 132 5.68 12.27 -3.12
C MET A 132 4.97 13.63 -3.25
N GLU A 133 5.70 14.73 -3.41
CA GLU A 133 5.12 16.06 -3.64
C GLU A 133 4.31 16.17 -4.94
N SER A 134 4.56 15.29 -5.91
CA SER A 134 3.84 15.24 -7.19
C SER A 134 3.01 13.97 -7.39
N TRP A 135 3.01 13.05 -6.42
CA TRP A 135 2.27 11.79 -6.50
C TRP A 135 0.75 11.98 -6.36
N GLY A 136 -0.04 11.14 -7.03
CA GLY A 136 -1.50 11.12 -6.91
C GLY A 136 -2.17 12.44 -7.27
N SER A 137 -3.33 12.73 -6.69
CA SER A 137 -4.09 13.95 -6.91
C SER A 137 -3.67 15.04 -5.93
N ALA A 138 -3.79 16.31 -6.35
CA ALA A 138 -3.43 17.46 -5.53
C ALA A 138 -4.43 17.69 -4.38
N GLY A 139 -3.93 18.17 -3.25
CA GLY A 139 -4.72 18.55 -2.10
C GLY A 139 -5.02 17.40 -1.14
N ARG A 140 -5.97 17.63 -0.23
CA ARG A 140 -6.35 16.68 0.81
C ARG A 140 -7.33 15.64 0.27
N GLY A 141 -7.13 14.39 0.63
CA GLY A 141 -8.08 13.32 0.37
C GLY A 141 -9.12 13.18 1.49
N ARG A 142 -10.16 12.45 1.20
CA ARG A 142 -11.22 12.14 2.17
C ARG A 142 -10.74 11.17 3.25
N TRP A 143 -9.97 10.17 2.84
CA TRP A 143 -9.50 9.07 3.70
C TRP A 143 -8.00 9.07 3.94
N ILE A 144 -7.23 9.43 2.91
CA ILE A 144 -5.77 9.41 2.93
C ILE A 144 -5.25 10.74 2.40
N THR A 145 -4.39 11.38 3.16
CA THR A 145 -3.61 12.53 2.70
C THR A 145 -2.15 12.30 3.02
N VAL A 146 -1.31 12.29 2.00
CA VAL A 146 0.15 12.31 2.14
C VAL A 146 0.60 13.77 2.16
N TYR A 147 1.42 14.10 3.11
CA TYR A 147 2.08 15.39 3.26
C TYR A 147 3.57 15.19 3.05
N ALA A 148 4.15 15.86 2.08
CA ALA A 148 5.56 15.70 1.73
C ALA A 148 6.24 17.03 1.44
N ASN A 149 7.54 17.06 1.70
CA ASN A 149 8.49 18.07 1.24
C ASN A 149 9.84 17.39 0.95
N GLY A 150 10.83 18.12 0.47
CA GLY A 150 12.13 17.57 0.12
C GLY A 150 12.87 16.83 1.24
N GLY A 151 12.49 17.01 2.51
CA GLY A 151 13.19 16.44 3.68
C GLY A 151 12.35 15.48 4.53
N HIS A 152 11.01 15.44 4.35
CA HIS A 152 10.13 14.63 5.18
C HIS A 152 8.82 14.27 4.50
N ALA A 153 8.26 13.12 4.88
CA ALA A 153 6.92 12.72 4.49
C ALA A 153 6.17 12.07 5.66
N TYR A 154 4.87 12.32 5.75
CA TYR A 154 3.95 11.63 6.64
C TYR A 154 2.57 11.50 5.97
N ALA A 155 1.70 10.67 6.52
CA ALA A 155 0.34 10.54 6.03
C ALA A 155 -0.69 10.75 7.14
N VAL A 156 -1.85 11.29 6.80
CA VAL A 156 -3.06 11.26 7.62
C VAL A 156 -4.01 10.25 6.98
N ILE A 157 -4.32 9.19 7.72
CA ILE A 157 -5.11 8.05 7.25
C ILE A 157 -6.29 7.88 8.20
N ALA A 158 -7.49 8.03 7.69
CA ALA A 158 -8.73 7.97 8.48
C ALA A 158 -8.66 8.78 9.78
N GLY A 159 -8.05 9.98 9.73
CA GLY A 159 -7.96 10.92 10.86
C GLY A 159 -6.84 10.65 11.87
N LEU A 160 -5.97 9.65 11.66
CA LEU A 160 -4.74 9.45 12.42
C LEU A 160 -3.51 9.79 11.58
N ARG A 161 -2.49 10.42 12.20
CA ARG A 161 -1.20 10.66 11.54
C ARG A 161 -0.31 9.43 11.65
N TRP A 162 0.21 8.99 10.52
CA TRP A 162 1.26 7.99 10.39
C TRP A 162 2.59 8.67 10.07
N ASP A 163 3.54 8.60 10.99
CA ASP A 163 4.74 9.44 10.96
C ASP A 163 5.90 8.78 11.71
N THR A 164 7.13 9.10 11.32
CA THR A 164 8.35 8.76 12.05
C THR A 164 8.79 9.89 12.98
N ALA A 165 8.22 11.09 12.88
CA ALA A 165 8.50 12.24 13.72
C ALA A 165 7.49 12.40 14.85
N GLY A 166 7.91 13.04 15.96
CA GLY A 166 7.06 13.35 17.11
C GLY A 166 6.82 12.17 18.05
N ASN A 167 7.68 11.17 18.03
CA ASN A 167 7.63 10.05 18.96
C ASN A 167 8.10 10.45 20.35
N THR A 168 7.40 9.98 21.38
CA THR A 168 7.77 10.15 22.80
C THR A 168 8.60 8.98 23.32
N SER A 169 8.58 7.84 22.62
CA SER A 169 9.35 6.65 22.96
C SER A 169 9.78 5.90 21.71
N GLY A 170 11.06 5.51 21.65
CA GLY A 170 11.64 4.83 20.51
C GLY A 170 11.70 5.70 19.25
N THR A 171 12.11 5.08 18.15
CA THR A 171 12.24 5.72 16.82
C THR A 171 11.38 4.98 15.80
N GLY A 172 11.27 5.57 14.59
CA GLY A 172 10.56 4.96 13.47
C GLY A 172 9.07 5.24 13.42
N PRO A 173 8.34 4.52 12.56
CA PRO A 173 6.94 4.82 12.26
C PRO A 173 6.00 4.54 13.43
N ARG A 174 5.12 5.48 13.73
CA ARG A 174 4.11 5.41 14.78
C ARG A 174 2.82 6.08 14.37
N TRP A 175 1.74 5.69 15.01
CA TRP A 175 0.46 6.37 14.91
C TRP A 175 0.33 7.47 15.96
N HIS A 176 -0.24 8.61 15.56
CA HIS A 176 -0.47 9.76 16.42
C HIS A 176 -1.94 10.23 16.30
N LYS A 177 -2.56 10.64 17.42
CA LYS A 177 -3.90 11.23 17.44
C LYS A 177 -3.93 12.62 16.80
N SER A 178 -2.86 13.40 16.97
CA SER A 178 -2.72 14.71 16.33
C SER A 178 -2.40 14.53 14.85
N THR A 179 -3.18 15.13 13.97
CA THR A 179 -2.94 15.15 12.51
C THR A 179 -1.94 16.23 12.09
N ARG A 180 -1.52 17.10 13.01
CA ARG A 180 -0.56 18.16 12.77
C ARG A 180 0.84 17.57 12.58
N ALA A 181 1.60 18.12 11.62
CA ALA A 181 3.00 17.76 11.43
C ALA A 181 3.81 17.93 12.71
N ALA A 182 4.70 16.99 13.02
CA ALA A 182 5.67 17.12 14.09
C ALA A 182 7.00 17.68 13.57
N ALA A 183 7.30 17.48 12.27
CA ALA A 183 8.42 18.10 11.60
C ALA A 183 8.06 19.51 11.12
N SER A 184 9.07 20.40 11.08
CA SER A 184 8.93 21.77 10.57
C SER A 184 8.93 21.81 9.03
N GLY A 185 8.41 22.92 8.48
CA GLY A 185 8.41 23.19 7.05
C GLY A 185 7.03 23.24 6.44
N VAL A 186 6.99 23.66 5.17
CA VAL A 186 5.78 23.64 4.34
C VAL A 186 5.69 22.27 3.68
N PHE A 187 4.51 21.69 3.70
CA PHE A 187 4.23 20.39 3.11
C PHE A 187 3.24 20.52 1.97
N ILE A 188 3.51 19.82 0.89
CA ILE A 188 2.57 19.62 -0.21
C ILE A 188 1.63 18.47 0.15
N ALA A 189 0.33 18.71 0.02
CA ALA A 189 -0.69 17.69 0.30
C ALA A 189 -1.06 16.95 -1.00
N ARG A 190 -1.05 15.63 -0.95
CA ARG A 190 -1.40 14.73 -2.06
C ARG A 190 -2.27 13.58 -1.56
N HIS A 191 -3.07 12.98 -2.44
CA HIS A 191 -3.90 11.85 -2.07
C HIS A 191 -4.07 10.86 -3.25
N PRO A 192 -4.36 9.58 -2.99
CA PRO A 192 -4.74 8.66 -4.06
C PRO A 192 -6.12 9.04 -4.61
N ALA A 193 -6.30 8.98 -5.93
CA ALA A 193 -7.55 9.35 -6.59
C ALA A 193 -8.75 8.59 -5.97
N GLY A 194 -9.80 9.32 -5.59
CA GLY A 194 -11.01 8.78 -4.97
C GLY A 194 -10.92 8.54 -3.45
N TYR A 195 -9.81 8.81 -2.81
CA TYR A 195 -9.58 8.59 -1.38
C TYR A 195 -9.14 9.88 -0.70
#